data_d170e70faa8050ec8d51e56834ef961e
#
_entry.id   d170e70faa8050ec8d51e56834ef961e
#
_cell.length_a   1.000
_cell.length_b   1.000
_cell.length_c   1.000
_cell.angle_alpha   90.00
_cell.angle_beta   90.00
_cell.angle_gamma   90.00
#
_symmetry.space_group_name_H-M   'P 1'
#
loop_
_entity.id
_entity.type
_entity.pdbx_description
1 polymer ?
#
loop_
_entity_poly.entity_id
_entity_poly.type
_entity_poly.pdbx_seq_one_letter_code
_entity_poly.pdbx_strand_id
1 'polypeptide(L)'
;MNKLKVSALNLVPIREGQDDSDALNDMIDLAQHLEQVGYERYWIAEHHNAPNLVSSATALLVQHTLEHTKTIKVGSGGIMLPNHAPLIVAEQFGTMATLFPNRVDLGLGRAPGTDMMTASALRRDQHNGVYQFPDEVDQLQQYFGPANQQSYVRAYPAVNKQVPLYILGSSTDSAHVAARRGLPYVFAGHFAPQQMKEAIQIYKELFEPSEVLSEPYVIIGLNVIVADTDEEAEYLASSMAQVMVSITRGKMQPVQPPTDKLDQVLSLIHI
;
A
#
# COMPACT_ATOMS: atom_id res chain seq x y z
N MET A 1 -18.00 14.56 18.32
CA MET A 1 -17.52 14.30 16.96
C MET A 1 -16.52 13.16 17.05
N ASN A 2 -16.71 12.07 16.31
CA ASN A 2 -15.67 11.04 16.22
C ASN A 2 -14.44 11.67 15.55
N LYS A 3 -13.27 11.56 16.19
CA LYS A 3 -12.01 12.04 15.62
C LYS A 3 -11.73 11.26 14.33
N LEU A 4 -11.45 11.97 13.23
CA LEU A 4 -11.08 11.34 11.97
C LEU A 4 -9.80 10.49 12.20
N LYS A 5 -9.84 9.24 11.75
CA LYS A 5 -8.67 8.38 11.78
C LYS A 5 -7.81 8.69 10.57
N VAL A 6 -6.55 8.99 10.80
CA VAL A 6 -5.59 9.35 9.74
C VAL A 6 -4.51 8.28 9.68
N SER A 7 -4.13 7.92 8.46
CA SER A 7 -3.06 6.97 8.15
C SER A 7 -2.15 7.56 7.09
N ALA A 8 -0.91 7.12 7.03
CA ALA A 8 0.02 7.53 5.99
C ALA A 8 0.41 6.34 5.11
N LEU A 9 0.55 6.60 3.81
CA LEU A 9 1.13 5.71 2.83
C LEU A 9 2.45 6.29 2.34
N ASN A 10 3.55 5.55 2.49
CA ASN A 10 4.87 5.93 2.01
C ASN A 10 5.34 4.99 0.89
N LEU A 11 5.80 5.58 -0.20
CA LEU A 11 6.42 4.87 -1.33
C LEU A 11 7.94 4.77 -1.18
N VAL A 12 8.50 5.35 -0.14
CA VAL A 12 9.95 5.47 0.14
C VAL A 12 10.70 6.06 -1.05
N PRO A 13 10.34 7.30 -1.46
CA PRO A 13 10.95 7.93 -2.62
C PRO A 13 12.35 8.43 -2.29
N ILE A 14 13.25 8.35 -3.30
CA ILE A 14 14.55 8.99 -3.28
C ILE A 14 14.36 10.44 -3.73
N ARG A 15 14.83 11.41 -2.96
CA ARG A 15 14.87 12.83 -3.33
C ARG A 15 16.15 13.16 -4.08
N GLU A 16 16.16 14.21 -4.89
CA GLU A 16 17.36 14.67 -5.58
C GLU A 16 18.51 14.90 -4.60
N GLY A 17 19.66 14.34 -4.90
CA GLY A 17 20.86 14.41 -4.05
C GLY A 17 20.95 13.40 -2.92
N GLN A 18 19.92 12.55 -2.74
CA GLN A 18 19.91 11.46 -1.77
C GLN A 18 20.31 10.12 -2.42
N ASP A 19 20.76 9.20 -1.56
CA ASP A 19 20.91 7.78 -1.90
C ASP A 19 19.82 6.92 -1.23
N ASP A 20 19.88 5.61 -1.44
CA ASP A 20 18.94 4.64 -0.89
C ASP A 20 18.94 4.64 0.64
N SER A 21 20.11 4.83 1.27
CA SER A 21 20.25 4.86 2.74
C SER A 21 19.56 6.08 3.34
N ASP A 22 19.69 7.23 2.68
CA ASP A 22 19.01 8.47 3.08
C ASP A 22 17.49 8.28 3.04
N ALA A 23 16.97 7.71 1.94
CA ALA A 23 15.53 7.46 1.79
C ALA A 23 14.98 6.48 2.85
N LEU A 24 15.76 5.46 3.23
CA LEU A 24 15.39 4.53 4.29
C LEU A 24 15.42 5.18 5.69
N ASN A 25 16.38 6.06 5.96
CA ASN A 25 16.41 6.84 7.20
C ASN A 25 15.21 7.79 7.29
N ASP A 26 14.91 8.52 6.21
CA ASP A 26 13.71 9.39 6.11
C ASP A 26 12.41 8.61 6.35
N MET A 27 12.34 7.37 5.87
CA MET A 27 11.18 6.48 6.10
C MET A 27 10.97 6.23 7.59
N ILE A 28 12.03 5.96 8.35
CA ILE A 28 11.96 5.71 9.79
C ILE A 28 11.63 6.99 10.55
N ASP A 29 12.30 8.09 10.24
CA ASP A 29 12.06 9.40 10.88
C ASP A 29 10.60 9.83 10.69
N LEU A 30 10.05 9.66 9.48
CA LEU A 30 8.66 9.93 9.21
C LEU A 30 7.72 9.04 10.02
N ALA A 31 7.99 7.73 10.09
CA ALA A 31 7.15 6.80 10.86
C ALA A 31 7.11 7.16 12.35
N GLN A 32 8.25 7.50 12.93
CA GLN A 32 8.37 7.93 14.33
C GLN A 32 7.65 9.26 14.57
N HIS A 33 7.78 10.21 13.66
CA HIS A 33 7.07 11.48 13.75
C HIS A 33 5.54 11.28 13.69
N LEU A 34 5.07 10.49 12.74
CA LEU A 34 3.63 10.17 12.60
C LEU A 34 3.07 9.45 13.83
N GLU A 35 3.85 8.58 14.46
CA GLU A 35 3.50 7.96 15.74
C GLU A 35 3.32 9.01 16.84
N GLN A 36 4.24 9.97 16.97
CA GLN A 36 4.20 11.04 17.96
C GLN A 36 2.98 11.95 17.80
N VAL A 37 2.59 12.27 16.56
CA VAL A 37 1.42 13.11 16.27
C VAL A 37 0.10 12.34 16.23
N GLY A 38 0.13 11.01 16.46
CA GLY A 38 -1.04 10.19 16.70
C GLY A 38 -1.74 9.68 15.43
N TYR A 39 -1.01 9.42 14.37
CA TYR A 39 -1.52 8.65 13.23
C TYR A 39 -1.83 7.22 13.65
N GLU A 40 -2.88 6.64 13.06
CA GLU A 40 -3.28 5.26 13.40
C GLU A 40 -2.40 4.23 12.72
N ARG A 41 -2.00 4.49 11.45
CA ARG A 41 -1.25 3.57 10.59
C ARG A 41 -0.17 4.26 9.79
N TYR A 42 0.89 3.50 9.55
CA TYR A 42 1.92 3.81 8.59
C TYR A 42 2.10 2.62 7.65
N TRP A 43 1.78 2.79 6.37
CA TRP A 43 1.87 1.74 5.37
C TRP A 43 2.95 2.04 4.34
N ILE A 44 3.61 0.98 3.87
CA ILE A 44 4.66 1.05 2.87
C ILE A 44 4.16 0.35 1.60
N ALA A 45 4.29 1.02 0.44
CA ALA A 45 3.91 0.47 -0.84
C ALA A 45 4.93 -0.57 -1.36
N GLU A 46 4.57 -1.32 -2.40
CA GLU A 46 5.47 -2.21 -3.12
C GLU A 46 5.61 -1.77 -4.58
N HIS A 47 6.83 -1.43 -4.98
CA HIS A 47 7.16 -1.12 -6.37
C HIS A 47 8.49 -1.75 -6.75
N HIS A 48 8.54 -2.38 -7.92
CA HIS A 48 9.74 -3.03 -8.42
C HIS A 48 10.27 -2.30 -9.65
N ASN A 49 11.58 -2.43 -9.90
CA ASN A 49 12.28 -1.84 -11.03
C ASN A 49 12.06 -0.32 -11.17
N ALA A 50 11.92 0.38 -10.04
CA ALA A 50 11.71 1.82 -9.98
C ALA A 50 12.96 2.50 -9.38
N PRO A 51 13.80 3.17 -10.21
CA PRO A 51 15.08 3.71 -9.74
C PRO A 51 14.96 4.88 -8.77
N ASN A 52 13.76 5.37 -8.57
CA ASN A 52 13.43 6.51 -7.70
C ASN A 52 12.69 6.08 -6.41
N LEU A 53 12.53 4.77 -6.16
CA LEU A 53 11.83 4.23 -5.00
C LEU A 53 12.63 3.09 -4.36
N VAL A 54 12.65 3.02 -3.03
CA VAL A 54 13.35 1.94 -2.29
C VAL A 54 12.39 0.88 -1.75
N SER A 55 11.10 0.97 -2.06
CA SER A 55 10.05 0.13 -1.46
C SER A 55 9.81 -1.22 -2.16
N SER A 56 10.84 -1.84 -2.77
CA SER A 56 10.67 -3.13 -3.46
C SER A 56 10.56 -4.32 -2.50
N ALA A 57 11.30 -4.33 -1.40
CA ALA A 57 11.28 -5.40 -0.40
C ALA A 57 10.36 -5.03 0.79
N THR A 58 9.09 -4.77 0.51
CA THR A 58 8.12 -4.17 1.44
C THR A 58 8.03 -4.89 2.78
N ALA A 59 8.04 -6.21 2.82
CA ALA A 59 7.97 -6.98 4.07
C ALA A 59 9.18 -6.70 5.00
N LEU A 60 10.38 -6.52 4.44
CA LEU A 60 11.56 -6.16 5.22
C LEU A 60 11.47 -4.73 5.76
N LEU A 61 10.94 -3.80 4.97
CA LEU A 61 10.76 -2.41 5.40
C LEU A 61 9.68 -2.28 6.47
N VAL A 62 8.60 -3.05 6.38
CA VAL A 62 7.57 -3.14 7.43
C VAL A 62 8.19 -3.66 8.73
N GLN A 63 8.99 -4.74 8.68
CA GLN A 63 9.69 -5.28 9.83
C GLN A 63 10.62 -4.23 10.46
N HIS A 64 11.44 -3.60 9.63
CA HIS A 64 12.38 -2.56 10.10
C HIS A 64 11.66 -1.38 10.76
N THR A 65 10.55 -0.92 10.19
CA THR A 65 9.74 0.16 10.77
C THR A 65 9.08 -0.24 12.09
N LEU A 66 8.59 -1.49 12.20
CA LEU A 66 8.04 -2.03 13.45
C LEU A 66 9.06 -2.02 14.60
N GLU A 67 10.32 -2.31 14.31
CA GLU A 67 11.42 -2.29 15.29
C GLU A 67 11.75 -0.88 15.80
N HIS A 68 11.55 0.14 14.96
CA HIS A 68 11.86 1.54 15.28
C HIS A 68 10.67 2.35 15.81
N THR A 69 9.49 1.76 15.88
CA THR A 69 8.26 2.38 16.41
C THR A 69 7.66 1.53 17.53
N LYS A 70 6.73 2.09 18.33
CA LYS A 70 6.23 1.44 19.56
C LYS A 70 4.73 1.13 19.53
N THR A 71 3.91 1.98 18.95
CA THR A 71 2.45 1.97 19.07
C THR A 71 1.72 2.05 17.74
N ILE A 72 2.26 2.78 16.75
CA ILE A 72 1.65 2.92 15.44
C ILE A 72 1.55 1.55 14.75
N LYS A 73 0.44 1.28 14.09
CA LYS A 73 0.32 0.10 13.24
C LYS A 73 1.16 0.30 11.98
N VAL A 74 1.90 -0.72 11.62
CA VAL A 74 2.72 -0.70 10.41
C VAL A 74 2.31 -1.84 9.50
N GLY A 75 2.27 -1.59 8.20
CA GLY A 75 1.86 -2.62 7.25
C GLY A 75 2.19 -2.27 5.81
N SER A 76 1.72 -3.11 4.92
CA SER A 76 1.84 -2.88 3.49
C SER A 76 0.65 -2.10 2.93
N GLY A 77 0.93 -1.21 2.01
CA GLY A 77 -0.10 -0.48 1.29
C GLY A 77 0.08 -0.51 -0.23
N GLY A 78 0.24 -1.73 -0.82
CA GLY A 78 0.11 -3.10 -0.34
C GLY A 78 1.23 -4.03 -0.81
N ILE A 79 1.16 -5.27 -0.34
CA ILE A 79 1.83 -6.37 -1.01
C ILE A 79 1.10 -6.62 -2.32
N MET A 80 1.82 -6.62 -3.42
CA MET A 80 1.27 -6.94 -4.74
C MET A 80 1.19 -8.46 -4.87
N LEU A 81 0.12 -9.04 -4.32
CA LEU A 81 0.00 -10.47 -4.06
C LEU A 81 0.29 -11.36 -5.28
N PRO A 82 -0.08 -11.00 -6.53
CA PRO A 82 0.30 -11.80 -7.70
C PRO A 82 1.81 -11.99 -7.89
N ASN A 83 2.67 -11.17 -7.28
CA ASN A 83 4.12 -11.33 -7.35
C ASN A 83 4.67 -12.36 -6.36
N HIS A 84 3.87 -12.81 -5.40
CA HIS A 84 4.29 -13.62 -4.26
C HIS A 84 3.55 -14.94 -4.18
N ALA A 85 4.17 -15.93 -3.51
CA ALA A 85 3.45 -17.11 -3.05
C ALA A 85 2.69 -16.76 -1.76
N PRO A 86 1.37 -16.99 -1.66
CA PRO A 86 0.59 -16.68 -0.45
C PRO A 86 1.15 -17.30 0.82
N LEU A 87 1.73 -18.50 0.74
CA LEU A 87 2.41 -19.15 1.87
C LEU A 87 3.53 -18.27 2.45
N ILE A 88 4.41 -17.76 1.60
CA ILE A 88 5.54 -16.92 2.02
C ILE A 88 5.06 -15.61 2.64
N VAL A 89 4.04 -14.98 2.05
CA VAL A 89 3.44 -13.76 2.61
C VAL A 89 2.86 -14.04 4.00
N ALA A 90 2.13 -15.14 4.15
CA ALA A 90 1.56 -15.54 5.45
C ALA A 90 2.66 -15.79 6.50
N GLU A 91 3.74 -16.50 6.15
CA GLU A 91 4.86 -16.77 7.05
C GLU A 91 5.56 -15.48 7.48
N GLN A 92 5.82 -14.55 6.56
CA GLN A 92 6.45 -13.26 6.86
C GLN A 92 5.57 -12.40 7.78
N PHE A 93 4.31 -12.18 7.43
CA PHE A 93 3.41 -11.35 8.23
C PHE A 93 2.99 -12.02 9.54
N GLY A 94 2.89 -13.36 9.57
CA GLY A 94 2.68 -14.13 10.79
C GLY A 94 3.88 -14.04 11.75
N THR A 95 5.09 -14.02 11.22
CA THR A 95 6.32 -13.77 12.01
C THR A 95 6.30 -12.38 12.61
N MET A 96 6.02 -11.34 11.80
CA MET A 96 5.90 -9.97 12.29
C MET A 96 4.80 -9.82 13.33
N ALA A 97 3.62 -10.43 13.13
CA ALA A 97 2.53 -10.39 14.10
C ALA A 97 2.85 -11.13 15.41
N THR A 98 3.77 -12.10 15.37
CA THR A 98 4.29 -12.77 16.58
C THR A 98 5.25 -11.86 17.36
N LEU A 99 6.12 -11.14 16.66
CA LEU A 99 7.10 -10.22 17.25
C LEU A 99 6.42 -8.91 17.73
N PHE A 100 5.41 -8.43 17.00
CA PHE A 100 4.74 -7.15 17.23
C PHE A 100 3.21 -7.34 17.30
N PRO A 101 2.66 -7.94 18.35
CA PRO A 101 1.24 -8.24 18.47
C PRO A 101 0.35 -7.00 18.29
N ASN A 102 -0.72 -7.13 17.50
CA ASN A 102 -1.73 -6.10 17.22
C ASN A 102 -1.21 -4.84 16.48
N ARG A 103 0.00 -4.89 15.93
CA ARG A 103 0.62 -3.74 15.24
C ARG A 103 0.81 -3.95 13.75
N VAL A 104 0.52 -5.13 13.22
CA VAL A 104 0.78 -5.49 11.82
C VAL A 104 -0.50 -5.45 11.02
N ASP A 105 -0.52 -4.71 9.91
CA ASP A 105 -1.57 -4.71 8.91
C ASP A 105 -1.06 -5.31 7.58
N LEU A 106 -1.90 -6.03 6.85
CA LEU A 106 -1.57 -6.58 5.54
C LEU A 106 -2.53 -6.05 4.47
N GLY A 107 -2.11 -4.98 3.80
CA GLY A 107 -2.79 -4.50 2.61
C GLY A 107 -2.35 -5.27 1.37
N LEU A 108 -3.31 -5.64 0.51
CA LEU A 108 -3.12 -6.51 -0.65
C LEU A 108 -3.53 -5.79 -1.92
N GLY A 109 -2.61 -5.71 -2.90
CA GLY A 109 -2.85 -5.19 -4.24
C GLY A 109 -2.94 -6.30 -5.27
N ARG A 110 -3.78 -6.10 -6.30
CA ARG A 110 -3.97 -7.02 -7.42
C ARG A 110 -3.01 -6.78 -8.58
N ALA A 111 -2.64 -5.52 -8.79
CA ALA A 111 -1.73 -5.15 -9.87
C ALA A 111 -0.29 -5.61 -9.57
N PRO A 112 0.56 -5.86 -10.59
CA PRO A 112 1.96 -6.27 -10.34
C PRO A 112 2.84 -5.15 -9.76
N GLY A 113 2.41 -3.90 -9.76
CA GLY A 113 3.19 -2.76 -9.26
C GLY A 113 4.48 -2.50 -10.06
N THR A 114 4.54 -2.99 -11.31
CA THR A 114 5.72 -2.89 -12.17
C THR A 114 5.36 -3.19 -13.63
N ASP A 115 6.35 -3.14 -14.53
CA ASP A 115 6.24 -3.56 -15.93
C ASP A 115 6.17 -5.10 -16.08
N MET A 116 5.70 -5.55 -17.26
CA MET A 116 5.49 -6.98 -17.53
C MET A 116 6.77 -7.83 -17.51
N MET A 117 7.93 -7.26 -17.88
CA MET A 117 9.21 -8.00 -17.85
C MET A 117 9.64 -8.24 -16.42
N THR A 118 9.53 -7.23 -15.58
CA THR A 118 9.81 -7.32 -14.15
C THR A 118 8.83 -8.26 -13.44
N ALA A 119 7.54 -8.18 -13.75
CA ALA A 119 6.54 -9.10 -13.22
C ALA A 119 6.87 -10.57 -13.55
N SER A 120 7.33 -10.84 -14.79
CA SER A 120 7.78 -12.18 -15.18
C SER A 120 9.06 -12.64 -14.47
N ALA A 121 9.93 -11.71 -14.08
CA ALA A 121 11.13 -12.03 -13.28
C ALA A 121 10.79 -12.36 -11.83
N LEU A 122 9.74 -11.73 -11.26
CA LEU A 122 9.28 -11.97 -9.90
C LEU A 122 8.58 -13.33 -9.75
N ARG A 123 7.71 -13.68 -10.70
CA ARG A 123 6.95 -14.93 -10.68
C ARG A 123 6.85 -15.53 -12.08
N ARG A 124 7.51 -16.66 -12.32
CA ARG A 124 7.70 -17.25 -13.65
C ARG A 124 6.43 -17.72 -14.37
N ASP A 125 5.34 -18.04 -13.65
CA ASP A 125 4.12 -18.64 -14.21
C ASP A 125 2.90 -17.69 -14.21
N GLN A 126 3.10 -16.42 -14.49
CA GLN A 126 2.09 -15.38 -14.29
C GLN A 126 1.04 -15.22 -15.40
N HIS A 127 0.81 -16.17 -16.28
CA HIS A 127 -0.20 -15.96 -17.33
C HIS A 127 -1.63 -15.69 -16.80
N ASN A 128 -1.90 -15.93 -15.50
CA ASN A 128 -3.22 -15.74 -14.88
C ASN A 128 -3.19 -15.06 -13.48
N GLY A 129 -2.08 -14.48 -13.03
CA GLY A 129 -1.92 -14.00 -11.63
C GLY A 129 -3.00 -12.99 -11.18
N VAL A 130 -3.42 -12.08 -12.06
CA VAL A 130 -4.48 -11.10 -11.76
C VAL A 130 -5.85 -11.78 -11.54
N TYR A 131 -6.13 -12.86 -12.26
CA TYR A 131 -7.38 -13.62 -12.12
C TYR A 131 -7.39 -14.55 -10.91
N GLN A 132 -6.20 -14.93 -10.41
CA GLN A 132 -6.05 -15.78 -9.22
C GLN A 132 -6.07 -14.97 -7.90
N PHE A 133 -5.99 -13.64 -7.98
CA PHE A 133 -5.96 -12.80 -6.80
C PHE A 133 -7.09 -13.07 -5.78
N PRO A 134 -8.36 -13.28 -6.17
CA PRO A 134 -9.40 -13.65 -5.23
C PRO A 134 -9.11 -14.95 -4.47
N ASP A 135 -8.64 -15.98 -5.16
CA ASP A 135 -8.32 -17.30 -4.56
C ASP A 135 -7.08 -17.21 -3.67
N GLU A 136 -6.10 -16.38 -4.04
CA GLU A 136 -4.90 -16.13 -3.23
C GLU A 136 -5.23 -15.39 -1.93
N VAL A 137 -6.21 -14.47 -1.95
CA VAL A 137 -6.74 -13.83 -0.72
C VAL A 137 -7.39 -14.88 0.19
N ASP A 138 -8.19 -15.80 -0.37
CA ASP A 138 -8.82 -16.88 0.39
C ASP A 138 -7.77 -17.81 1.01
N GLN A 139 -6.69 -18.13 0.29
CA GLN A 139 -5.55 -18.90 0.83
C GLN A 139 -4.87 -18.17 2.00
N LEU A 140 -4.68 -16.87 1.91
CA LEU A 140 -4.12 -16.08 3.01
C LEU A 140 -5.02 -16.12 4.25
N GLN A 141 -6.34 -15.96 4.08
CA GLN A 141 -7.28 -16.09 5.20
C GLN A 141 -7.18 -17.47 5.85
N GLN A 142 -7.06 -18.54 5.06
CA GLN A 142 -6.86 -19.90 5.58
C GLN A 142 -5.55 -20.02 6.35
N TYR A 143 -4.43 -19.50 5.84
CA TYR A 143 -3.12 -19.59 6.52
C TYR A 143 -3.07 -18.83 7.84
N PHE A 144 -3.84 -17.76 8.01
CA PHE A 144 -3.98 -17.06 9.28
C PHE A 144 -5.02 -17.71 10.21
N GLY A 145 -5.87 -18.56 9.68
CA GLY A 145 -6.93 -19.25 10.41
C GLY A 145 -6.42 -20.37 11.34
N PRO A 146 -7.31 -21.02 12.08
CA PRO A 146 -6.96 -22.10 12.99
C PRO A 146 -6.50 -23.35 12.25
N ALA A 147 -5.60 -24.11 12.88
CA ALA A 147 -4.94 -25.28 12.29
C ALA A 147 -5.90 -26.38 11.77
N ASN A 148 -7.06 -26.54 12.41
CA ASN A 148 -8.07 -27.52 12.03
C ASN A 148 -8.87 -27.15 10.75
N GLN A 149 -8.79 -25.89 10.32
CA GLN A 149 -9.40 -25.40 9.08
C GLN A 149 -8.40 -25.32 7.91
N GLN A 150 -7.12 -25.61 8.17
CA GLN A 150 -6.07 -25.56 7.16
C GLN A 150 -5.83 -26.93 6.53
N SER A 151 -5.24 -26.91 5.31
CA SER A 151 -4.79 -28.10 4.61
C SER A 151 -3.55 -28.73 5.26
N TYR A 152 -2.95 -29.75 4.60
CA TYR A 152 -1.67 -30.32 5.02
C TYR A 152 -0.53 -29.28 5.07
N VAL A 153 -0.52 -28.32 4.14
CA VAL A 153 0.46 -27.21 4.13
C VAL A 153 -0.05 -26.09 5.03
N ARG A 154 0.76 -25.68 5.99
CA ARG A 154 0.44 -24.64 6.98
C ARG A 154 1.53 -23.59 7.03
N ALA A 155 1.12 -22.35 7.16
CA ALA A 155 2.05 -21.23 7.29
C ALA A 155 2.47 -21.03 8.76
N TYR A 156 3.58 -21.61 9.20
CA TYR A 156 4.10 -21.34 10.54
C TYR A 156 5.04 -20.11 10.51
N PRO A 157 4.93 -19.15 11.48
CA PRO A 157 4.06 -19.13 12.66
C PRO A 157 2.71 -18.39 12.47
N ALA A 158 2.20 -18.25 11.25
CA ALA A 158 0.98 -17.51 10.94
C ALA A 158 -0.31 -18.19 11.45
N VAL A 159 -0.27 -19.48 11.70
CA VAL A 159 -1.42 -20.26 12.18
C VAL A 159 -2.05 -19.62 13.40
N ASN A 160 -3.36 -19.35 13.30
CA ASN A 160 -4.16 -18.71 14.35
C ASN A 160 -3.66 -17.31 14.76
N LYS A 161 -3.09 -16.56 13.82
CA LYS A 161 -2.68 -15.17 14.04
C LYS A 161 -3.72 -14.19 13.48
N GLN A 162 -3.97 -13.14 14.24
CA GLN A 162 -4.84 -12.06 13.79
C GLN A 162 -4.00 -11.01 13.04
N VAL A 163 -3.94 -11.14 11.72
CA VAL A 163 -3.37 -10.14 10.82
C VAL A 163 -4.52 -9.55 9.99
N PRO A 164 -4.92 -8.30 10.25
CA PRO A 164 -5.98 -7.67 9.46
C PRO A 164 -5.60 -7.56 7.99
N LEU A 165 -6.46 -8.07 7.12
CA LEU A 165 -6.32 -7.98 5.66
C LEU A 165 -7.10 -6.78 5.13
N TYR A 166 -6.52 -6.04 4.20
CA TYR A 166 -7.15 -4.91 3.51
C TYR A 166 -7.03 -5.10 2.00
N ILE A 167 -8.12 -4.97 1.27
CA ILE A 167 -8.12 -5.06 -0.19
C ILE A 167 -7.93 -3.68 -0.78
N LEU A 168 -6.82 -3.48 -1.50
CA LEU A 168 -6.48 -2.22 -2.15
C LEU A 168 -6.86 -2.23 -3.62
N GLY A 169 -7.30 -1.09 -4.13
CA GLY A 169 -7.55 -0.93 -5.55
C GLY A 169 -7.76 0.50 -6.00
N SER A 170 -7.67 0.68 -7.32
CA SER A 170 -7.92 1.93 -8.03
C SER A 170 -9.04 1.80 -9.07
N SER A 171 -9.76 0.66 -9.06
CA SER A 171 -10.86 0.34 -9.97
C SER A 171 -12.01 -0.35 -9.23
N THR A 172 -13.12 -0.59 -9.93
CA THR A 172 -14.29 -1.26 -9.37
C THR A 172 -14.08 -2.75 -9.07
N ASP A 173 -13.13 -3.42 -9.72
CA ASP A 173 -12.93 -4.87 -9.56
C ASP A 173 -12.53 -5.27 -8.13
N SER A 174 -11.63 -4.50 -7.50
CA SER A 174 -11.20 -4.75 -6.11
C SER A 174 -12.33 -4.50 -5.10
N ALA A 175 -13.28 -3.63 -5.42
CA ALA A 175 -14.48 -3.41 -4.62
C ALA A 175 -15.33 -4.68 -4.52
N HIS A 176 -15.52 -5.41 -5.63
CA HIS A 176 -16.22 -6.69 -5.65
C HIS A 176 -15.51 -7.77 -4.81
N VAL A 177 -14.17 -7.82 -4.89
CA VAL A 177 -13.39 -8.78 -4.09
C VAL A 177 -13.52 -8.52 -2.60
N ALA A 178 -13.36 -7.27 -2.19
CA ALA A 178 -13.49 -6.86 -0.79
C ALA A 178 -14.91 -7.09 -0.24
N ALA A 179 -15.93 -6.69 -1.01
CA ALA A 179 -17.32 -6.77 -0.60
C ALA A 179 -17.77 -8.21 -0.33
N ARG A 180 -17.52 -9.13 -1.27
CA ARG A 180 -17.93 -10.55 -1.16
C ARG A 180 -17.21 -11.31 -0.04
N ARG A 181 -16.08 -10.81 0.45
CA ARG A 181 -15.29 -11.42 1.54
C ARG A 181 -15.48 -10.72 2.88
N GLY A 182 -16.31 -9.67 2.92
CA GLY A 182 -16.50 -8.88 4.13
C GLY A 182 -15.19 -8.30 4.67
N LEU A 183 -14.27 -7.89 3.76
CA LEU A 183 -12.96 -7.33 4.12
C LEU A 183 -12.96 -5.80 3.98
N PRO A 184 -12.12 -5.08 4.76
CA PRO A 184 -11.89 -3.66 4.58
C PRO A 184 -11.46 -3.32 3.15
N TYR A 185 -12.04 -2.26 2.59
CA TYR A 185 -11.72 -1.77 1.26
C TYR A 185 -10.92 -0.47 1.32
N VAL A 186 -9.84 -0.40 0.56
CA VAL A 186 -8.96 0.77 0.49
C VAL A 186 -8.90 1.25 -0.96
N PHE A 187 -9.41 2.47 -1.19
CA PHE A 187 -9.42 3.03 -2.54
C PHE A 187 -8.27 4.02 -2.74
N ALA A 188 -7.48 3.82 -3.79
CA ALA A 188 -6.35 4.67 -4.16
C ALA A 188 -6.82 5.94 -4.90
N GLY A 189 -7.55 6.82 -4.20
CA GLY A 189 -8.09 8.06 -4.76
C GLY A 189 -7.01 9.07 -5.18
N HIS A 190 -5.82 8.99 -4.59
CA HIS A 190 -4.64 9.75 -4.99
C HIS A 190 -4.13 9.37 -6.40
N PHE A 191 -4.51 8.21 -6.92
CA PHE A 191 -4.07 7.70 -8.21
C PHE A 191 -5.20 7.68 -9.26
N ALA A 192 -6.41 7.28 -8.89
CA ALA A 192 -7.55 7.12 -9.81
C ALA A 192 -8.85 7.73 -9.25
N PRO A 193 -8.94 9.03 -9.01
CA PRO A 193 -10.09 9.67 -8.34
C PRO A 193 -11.41 9.51 -9.11
N GLN A 194 -11.37 9.29 -10.43
CA GLN A 194 -12.55 9.23 -11.29
C GLN A 194 -13.49 8.06 -10.93
N GLN A 195 -12.93 6.90 -10.60
CA GLN A 195 -13.72 5.69 -10.29
C GLN A 195 -14.08 5.56 -8.80
N MET A 196 -13.59 6.47 -7.95
CA MET A 196 -13.70 6.35 -6.49
C MET A 196 -15.15 6.23 -6.00
N LYS A 197 -16.03 7.10 -6.48
CA LYS A 197 -17.44 7.10 -6.03
C LYS A 197 -18.14 5.81 -6.39
N GLU A 198 -17.99 5.36 -7.63
CA GLU A 198 -18.58 4.14 -8.15
C GLU A 198 -18.07 2.90 -7.41
N ALA A 199 -16.76 2.79 -7.23
CA ALA A 199 -16.13 1.67 -6.53
C ALA A 199 -16.58 1.57 -5.06
N ILE A 200 -16.67 2.70 -4.35
CA ILE A 200 -17.15 2.73 -2.96
C ILE A 200 -18.64 2.36 -2.89
N GLN A 201 -19.46 2.80 -3.86
CA GLN A 201 -20.87 2.44 -3.93
C GLN A 201 -21.04 0.94 -4.14
N ILE A 202 -20.35 0.35 -5.12
CA ILE A 202 -20.34 -1.09 -5.38
C ILE A 202 -19.94 -1.88 -4.13
N TYR A 203 -18.86 -1.46 -3.46
CA TYR A 203 -18.42 -2.11 -2.23
C TYR A 203 -19.51 -2.13 -1.15
N LYS A 204 -20.19 -0.99 -0.93
CA LYS A 204 -21.24 -0.87 0.08
C LYS A 204 -22.49 -1.68 -0.27
N GLU A 205 -22.90 -1.68 -1.54
CA GLU A 205 -24.10 -2.38 -2.02
C GLU A 205 -23.95 -3.91 -2.02
N LEU A 206 -22.73 -4.39 -2.32
CA LEU A 206 -22.45 -5.82 -2.42
C LEU A 206 -21.78 -6.40 -1.17
N PHE A 207 -21.64 -5.62 -0.10
CA PHE A 207 -20.93 -6.05 1.10
C PHE A 207 -21.66 -7.21 1.80
N GLU A 208 -20.96 -8.29 2.00
CA GLU A 208 -21.39 -9.46 2.76
C GLU A 208 -20.69 -9.44 4.13
N PRO A 209 -21.44 -9.40 5.24
CA PRO A 209 -20.83 -9.45 6.57
C PRO A 209 -20.02 -10.72 6.78
N SER A 210 -18.88 -10.60 7.48
CA SER A 210 -17.96 -11.69 7.80
C SER A 210 -17.62 -11.71 9.29
N GLU A 211 -16.79 -12.65 9.72
CA GLU A 211 -16.22 -12.68 11.08
C GLU A 211 -15.29 -11.47 11.33
N VAL A 212 -14.79 -10.82 10.26
CA VAL A 212 -13.89 -9.67 10.34
C VAL A 212 -14.67 -8.36 10.48
N LEU A 213 -15.74 -8.20 9.68
CA LEU A 213 -16.54 -6.97 9.63
C LEU A 213 -18.04 -7.27 9.59
N SER A 214 -18.80 -6.61 10.45
CA SER A 214 -20.28 -6.63 10.43
C SER A 214 -20.89 -5.58 9.47
N GLU A 215 -20.12 -4.55 9.11
CA GLU A 215 -20.55 -3.44 8.25
C GLU A 215 -19.37 -2.96 7.36
N PRO A 216 -19.65 -2.29 6.22
CA PRO A 216 -18.62 -1.82 5.31
C PRO A 216 -17.62 -0.88 5.98
N TYR A 217 -16.33 -1.11 5.77
CA TYR A 217 -15.24 -0.25 6.23
C TYR A 217 -14.39 0.21 5.04
N VAL A 218 -14.32 1.53 4.82
CA VAL A 218 -13.60 2.14 3.69
C VAL A 218 -12.49 3.05 4.19
N ILE A 219 -11.32 2.91 3.58
CA ILE A 219 -10.21 3.87 3.67
C ILE A 219 -10.04 4.51 2.29
N ILE A 220 -9.81 5.82 2.25
CA ILE A 220 -9.56 6.55 1.00
C ILE A 220 -8.16 7.15 1.05
N GLY A 221 -7.33 6.80 0.06
CA GLY A 221 -6.03 7.43 -0.14
C GLY A 221 -6.19 8.73 -0.92
N LEU A 222 -5.64 9.82 -0.38
CA LEU A 222 -5.63 11.13 -1.00
C LEU A 222 -4.22 11.74 -0.89
N ASN A 223 -3.84 12.53 -1.89
CA ASN A 223 -2.69 13.43 -1.77
C ASN A 223 -3.13 14.69 -1.05
N VAL A 224 -2.42 15.03 0.03
CA VAL A 224 -2.71 16.24 0.83
C VAL A 224 -1.41 16.98 1.05
N ILE A 225 -1.39 18.26 0.71
CA ILE A 225 -0.28 19.18 0.95
C ILE A 225 -0.81 20.31 1.81
N VAL A 226 -0.13 20.58 2.91
CA VAL A 226 -0.52 21.59 3.89
C VAL A 226 0.65 22.52 4.14
N ALA A 227 0.38 23.83 4.10
CA ALA A 227 1.33 24.88 4.42
C ALA A 227 0.58 26.03 5.12
N ASP A 228 1.29 27.09 5.53
CA ASP A 228 0.69 28.23 6.19
C ASP A 228 -0.13 29.11 5.23
N THR A 229 0.19 29.07 3.93
CA THR A 229 -0.55 29.78 2.87
C THR A 229 -0.85 28.87 1.68
N ASP A 230 -1.85 29.24 0.87
CA ASP A 230 -2.19 28.51 -0.36
C ASP A 230 -1.03 28.59 -1.39
N GLU A 231 -0.36 29.74 -1.49
CA GLU A 231 0.79 29.92 -2.39
C GLU A 231 1.95 29.00 -2.03
N GLU A 232 2.24 28.82 -0.73
CA GLU A 232 3.26 27.90 -0.26
C GLU A 232 2.86 26.44 -0.53
N ALA A 233 1.59 26.10 -0.30
CA ALA A 233 1.07 24.77 -0.59
C ALA A 233 1.16 24.45 -2.08
N GLU A 234 0.83 25.38 -2.98
CA GLU A 234 0.97 25.23 -4.43
C GLU A 234 2.44 25.08 -4.85
N TYR A 235 3.34 25.87 -4.26
CA TYR A 235 4.78 25.74 -4.48
C TYR A 235 5.26 24.34 -4.11
N LEU A 236 4.94 23.85 -2.92
CA LEU A 236 5.30 22.49 -2.46
C LEU A 236 4.69 21.39 -3.35
N ALA A 237 3.45 21.58 -3.82
CA ALA A 237 2.76 20.66 -4.73
C ALA A 237 3.46 20.49 -6.07
N SER A 238 4.26 21.47 -6.48
CA SER A 238 5.01 21.41 -7.74
C SER A 238 5.99 20.22 -7.81
N SER A 239 6.53 19.75 -6.68
CA SER A 239 7.35 18.52 -6.63
C SER A 239 6.54 17.29 -7.07
N MET A 240 5.29 17.16 -6.58
CA MET A 240 4.41 16.06 -7.00
C MET A 240 4.03 16.17 -8.48
N ALA A 241 3.76 17.38 -8.99
CA ALA A 241 3.50 17.57 -10.41
C ALA A 241 4.68 17.13 -11.28
N GLN A 242 5.91 17.40 -10.85
CA GLN A 242 7.13 16.93 -11.54
C GLN A 242 7.21 15.40 -11.55
N VAL A 243 6.87 14.73 -10.45
CA VAL A 243 6.81 13.26 -10.39
C VAL A 243 5.78 12.73 -11.39
N MET A 244 4.58 13.29 -11.45
CA MET A 244 3.53 12.87 -12.39
C MET A 244 3.95 13.06 -13.85
N VAL A 245 4.60 14.17 -14.17
CA VAL A 245 5.18 14.40 -15.50
C VAL A 245 6.24 13.35 -15.84
N SER A 246 7.12 13.03 -14.89
CA SER A 246 8.19 12.04 -15.10
C SER A 246 7.62 10.64 -15.39
N ILE A 247 6.59 10.23 -14.63
CA ILE A 247 5.87 8.96 -14.84
C ILE A 247 5.21 8.93 -16.23
N THR A 248 4.47 10.00 -16.59
CA THR A 248 3.77 10.10 -17.88
C THR A 248 4.75 9.99 -19.06
N ARG A 249 5.97 10.48 -18.90
CA ARG A 249 7.03 10.42 -19.92
C ARG A 249 7.84 9.11 -19.90
N GLY A 250 7.56 8.21 -18.96
CA GLY A 250 8.34 6.98 -18.75
C GLY A 250 9.80 7.23 -18.32
N LYS A 251 10.08 8.40 -17.73
CA LYS A 251 11.42 8.80 -17.27
C LYS A 251 11.40 8.96 -15.75
N MET A 252 11.37 7.84 -15.03
CA MET A 252 11.44 7.86 -13.58
C MET A 252 12.75 8.45 -13.10
N GLN A 253 12.66 9.42 -12.19
CA GLN A 253 13.80 10.13 -11.61
C GLN A 253 13.52 10.43 -10.14
N PRO A 254 14.55 10.70 -9.31
CA PRO A 254 14.38 11.16 -7.94
C PRO A 254 13.42 12.34 -7.84
N VAL A 255 12.72 12.45 -6.70
CA VAL A 255 11.79 13.55 -6.46
C VAL A 255 12.55 14.88 -6.49
N GLN A 256 12.14 15.74 -7.40
CA GLN A 256 12.76 17.05 -7.59
C GLN A 256 12.25 18.04 -6.52
N PRO A 257 13.07 19.01 -6.12
CA PRO A 257 12.63 20.07 -5.21
C PRO A 257 11.48 20.88 -5.84
N PRO A 258 10.68 21.58 -4.99
CA PRO A 258 9.65 22.48 -5.47
C PRO A 258 10.17 23.55 -6.42
N THR A 259 9.34 24.01 -7.35
CA THR A 259 9.70 25.01 -8.36
C THR A 259 8.58 26.03 -8.61
N ASP A 260 8.94 27.29 -8.83
CA ASP A 260 8.01 28.35 -9.29
C ASP A 260 7.71 28.26 -10.80
N LYS A 261 8.33 27.30 -11.51
CA LYS A 261 8.20 27.13 -12.96
C LYS A 261 7.23 26.01 -13.34
N LEU A 262 6.14 25.85 -12.58
CA LEU A 262 5.19 24.77 -12.76
C LEU A 262 4.61 24.72 -14.20
N ASP A 263 4.29 25.87 -14.80
CA ASP A 263 3.81 25.93 -16.19
C ASP A 263 4.81 25.34 -17.20
N GLN A 264 6.11 25.54 -16.97
CA GLN A 264 7.14 24.94 -17.80
C GLN A 264 7.20 23.42 -17.61
N VAL A 265 7.01 22.93 -16.38
CA VAL A 265 6.94 21.50 -16.08
C VAL A 265 5.72 20.87 -16.77
N LEU A 266 4.56 21.47 -16.64
CA LEU A 266 3.30 20.98 -17.23
C LEU A 266 3.32 21.03 -18.75
N SER A 267 3.98 22.01 -19.37
CA SER A 267 4.12 22.08 -20.84
C SER A 267 4.84 20.85 -21.43
N LEU A 268 5.62 20.13 -20.64
CA LEU A 268 6.30 18.91 -21.06
C LEU A 268 5.36 17.73 -21.29
N ILE A 269 4.12 17.78 -20.80
CA ILE A 269 3.11 16.72 -21.02
C ILE A 269 2.57 16.78 -22.47
N HIS A 270 2.56 17.95 -23.08
CA HIS A 270 1.97 18.19 -24.40
C HIS A 270 2.92 17.91 -25.57
N ILE A 271 4.11 17.41 -25.32
CA ILE A 271 5.08 17.02 -26.34
C ILE A 271 5.07 15.50 -26.51
#